data_e9c1f856b138e7200997a62cc101ef75
#
_entry.id   e9c1f856b138e7200997a62cc101ef75
#
_cell.length_a   1.000
_cell.length_b   1.000
_cell.length_c   1.000
_cell.angle_alpha   90.00
_cell.angle_beta   90.00
_cell.angle_gamma   90.00
#
_symmetry.space_group_name_H-M   'P 1'
#
loop_
_entity.id
_entity.type
_entity.pdbx_description
1 polymer ?
#
loop_
_entity_poly.entity_id
_entity_poly.type
_entity_poly.pdbx_seq_one_letter_code
_entity_poly.pdbx_strand_id
1 'polypeptide(L)'
;MANQATLDRAFAACAHPIRRGIVERLAAREEPGGEAAPGTAGMTVGEATRDFAVSKPAISRHVRVLEEAGAIVRVIDGRTHRLRLAEQPFDDAADWIEQLRRMWQRKFDVVEQFIAENREHAAGARPDREGSA
;
A
#
# COMPACT_ATOMS: atom_id res chain seq x y z
N MET A 1 7.27 11.20 -11.93
CA MET A 1 7.97 11.00 -10.66
C MET A 1 7.07 11.41 -9.51
N ALA A 2 6.91 10.54 -8.53
CA ALA A 2 6.17 10.88 -7.33
C ALA A 2 6.91 11.99 -6.56
N ASN A 3 6.19 12.99 -6.12
CA ASN A 3 6.74 14.04 -5.26
C ASN A 3 7.10 13.43 -3.90
N GLN A 4 8.33 13.69 -3.43
CA GLN A 4 8.80 13.19 -2.14
C GLN A 4 7.85 13.54 -0.99
N ALA A 5 7.34 14.76 -0.96
CA ALA A 5 6.40 15.20 0.06
C ALA A 5 5.07 14.43 0.01
N THR A 6 4.59 14.08 -1.17
CA THR A 6 3.38 13.28 -1.35
C THR A 6 3.59 11.85 -0.85
N LEU A 7 4.75 11.26 -1.15
CA LEU A 7 5.13 9.95 -0.64
C LEU A 7 5.21 9.94 0.89
N ASP A 8 5.88 10.90 1.48
CA ASP A 8 6.03 11.02 2.93
C ASP A 8 4.67 11.10 3.62
N ARG A 9 3.75 11.87 3.07
CA ARG A 9 2.38 11.99 3.59
C ARG A 9 1.61 10.69 3.48
N ALA A 10 1.68 10.00 2.33
CA ALA A 10 1.00 8.73 2.13
C ALA A 10 1.49 7.67 3.13
N PHE A 11 2.79 7.54 3.30
CA PHE A 11 3.36 6.59 4.26
C PHE A 11 3.06 6.96 5.70
N ALA A 12 3.13 8.24 6.07
CA ALA A 12 2.76 8.71 7.40
C ALA A 12 1.28 8.43 7.69
N ALA A 13 0.40 8.67 6.73
CA ALA A 13 -1.03 8.36 6.87
C ALA A 13 -1.26 6.87 7.14
N CYS A 14 -0.52 5.99 6.49
CA CYS A 14 -0.65 4.54 6.62
C CYS A 14 0.21 3.93 7.75
N ALA A 15 0.92 4.73 8.52
CA ALA A 15 1.83 4.24 9.56
C ALA A 15 1.12 3.75 10.84
N HIS A 16 -0.18 3.91 10.96
CA HIS A 16 -0.96 3.51 12.13
C HIS A 16 -2.06 2.51 11.74
N PRO A 17 -2.26 1.41 12.52
CA PRO A 17 -3.25 0.38 12.19
C PRO A 17 -4.68 0.91 12.03
N ILE A 18 -5.09 1.85 12.86
CA ILE A 18 -6.43 2.44 12.76
C ILE A 18 -6.59 3.21 11.45
N ARG A 19 -5.60 4.00 11.06
CA ARG A 19 -5.63 4.73 9.79
C ARG A 19 -5.65 3.78 8.60
N ARG A 20 -4.83 2.71 8.62
CA ARG A 20 -4.88 1.67 7.59
C ARG A 20 -6.26 1.02 7.52
N GLY A 21 -6.87 0.73 8.66
CA GLY A 21 -8.22 0.15 8.72
C GLY A 21 -9.29 1.05 8.09
N ILE A 22 -9.21 2.35 8.32
CA ILE A 22 -10.11 3.32 7.69
C ILE A 22 -9.91 3.32 6.16
N VAL A 23 -8.68 3.40 5.71
CA VAL A 23 -8.34 3.37 4.28
C VAL A 23 -8.85 2.09 3.61
N GLU A 24 -8.63 0.94 4.24
CA GLU A 24 -9.08 -0.37 3.73
C GLU A 24 -10.60 -0.43 3.59
N ARG A 25 -11.35 0.10 4.56
CA ARG A 25 -12.80 0.15 4.50
C ARG A 25 -13.30 1.04 3.37
N LEU A 26 -12.69 2.20 3.19
CA LEU A 26 -13.03 3.11 2.11
C LEU A 26 -12.72 2.49 0.74
N ALA A 27 -11.58 1.85 0.61
CA ALA A 27 -11.19 1.17 -0.61
C ALA A 27 -12.16 0.02 -0.97
N ALA A 28 -12.59 -0.75 0.02
CA ALA A 28 -13.54 -1.85 -0.18
C ALA A 28 -14.93 -1.36 -0.60
N ARG A 29 -15.32 -0.14 -0.22
CA ARG A 29 -16.61 0.45 -0.57
C ARG A 29 -16.63 1.03 -1.99
N GLU A 30 -15.49 1.45 -2.50
CA GLU A 30 -15.39 1.98 -3.86
C GLU A 30 -15.41 0.84 -4.87
N GLU A 31 -16.53 0.72 -5.60
CA GLU A 31 -16.61 -0.24 -6.69
C GLU A 31 -15.87 0.28 -7.93
N PRO A 32 -15.05 -0.57 -8.58
CA PRO A 32 -14.35 -0.18 -9.80
C PRO A 32 -15.36 0.21 -10.89
N GLY A 33 -15.32 1.47 -11.31
CA GLY A 33 -16.16 1.99 -12.41
C GLY A 33 -17.60 2.29 -12.03
N GLY A 34 -17.95 2.22 -10.76
CA GLY A 34 -19.29 2.60 -10.29
C GLY A 34 -19.41 4.10 -10.12
N GLU A 35 -20.25 4.75 -10.92
CA GLU A 35 -20.76 6.06 -10.56
C GLU A 35 -21.68 5.90 -9.35
N ALA A 36 -21.21 6.30 -8.19
CA ALA A 36 -22.07 6.34 -7.01
C ALA A 36 -23.22 7.31 -7.26
N ALA A 37 -24.44 6.92 -6.89
CA ALA A 37 -25.57 7.83 -6.94
C ALA A 37 -25.25 9.11 -6.14
N PRO A 38 -25.74 10.28 -6.57
CA PRO A 38 -25.52 11.53 -5.84
C PRO A 38 -25.86 11.40 -4.35
N GLY A 39 -24.92 11.76 -3.49
CA GLY A 39 -25.08 11.69 -2.03
C GLY A 39 -24.81 10.34 -1.37
N THR A 40 -24.42 9.30 -2.14
CA THR A 40 -24.11 7.96 -1.60
C THR A 40 -22.63 7.59 -1.71
N ALA A 41 -21.82 8.45 -2.34
CA ALA A 41 -20.38 8.20 -2.49
C ALA A 41 -19.64 8.21 -1.15
N GLY A 42 -18.80 7.21 -0.94
CA GLY A 42 -18.00 7.09 0.26
C GLY A 42 -18.78 6.52 1.45
N MET A 43 -18.20 6.66 2.63
CA MET A 43 -18.77 6.21 3.89
C MET A 43 -18.93 7.38 4.84
N THR A 44 -19.95 7.34 5.71
CA THR A 44 -20.01 8.28 6.83
C THR A 44 -18.83 8.04 7.77
N VAL A 45 -18.47 9.06 8.54
CA VAL A 45 -17.39 8.92 9.53
C VAL A 45 -17.70 7.77 10.51
N GLY A 46 -18.97 7.66 10.93
CA GLY A 46 -19.40 6.57 11.81
C GLY A 46 -19.25 5.19 11.21
N GLU A 47 -19.59 5.01 9.94
CA GLU A 47 -19.42 3.73 9.23
C GLU A 47 -17.92 3.38 9.05
N ALA A 48 -17.14 4.35 8.64
CA ALA A 48 -15.71 4.17 8.39
C ALA A 48 -14.91 3.85 9.64
N THR A 49 -15.42 4.21 10.82
CA THR A 49 -14.74 4.08 12.11
C THR A 49 -15.41 3.14 13.09
N ARG A 50 -16.43 2.41 12.65
CA ARG A 50 -17.18 1.45 13.47
C ARG A 50 -16.24 0.35 13.97
N ASP A 51 -16.45 -0.06 15.23
CA ASP A 51 -15.77 -1.19 15.88
C ASP A 51 -14.26 -1.03 16.12
N PHE A 52 -13.72 0.14 15.93
CA PHE A 52 -12.37 0.41 16.40
C PHE A 52 -12.38 0.67 17.91
N ALA A 53 -11.53 -0.06 18.63
CA ALA A 53 -11.43 0.02 20.10
C ALA A 53 -10.61 1.24 20.55
N VAL A 54 -11.03 2.43 20.14
CA VAL A 54 -10.38 3.70 20.47
C VAL A 54 -11.43 4.77 20.76
N SER A 55 -11.05 5.79 21.50
CA SER A 55 -11.95 6.89 21.85
C SER A 55 -12.34 7.73 20.64
N LYS A 56 -13.48 8.42 20.73
CA LYS A 56 -13.92 9.36 19.70
C LYS A 56 -12.90 10.46 19.40
N PRO A 57 -12.24 11.08 20.40
CA PRO A 57 -11.17 12.03 20.12
C PRO A 57 -10.00 11.43 19.37
N ALA A 58 -9.63 10.17 19.64
CA ALA A 58 -8.58 9.47 18.89
C ALA A 58 -9.00 9.23 17.44
N ILE A 59 -10.24 8.80 17.21
CA ILE A 59 -10.81 8.65 15.87
C ILE A 59 -10.75 9.97 15.09
N SER A 60 -11.21 11.06 15.69
CA SER A 60 -11.18 12.39 15.06
C SER A 60 -9.75 12.80 14.69
N ARG A 61 -8.78 12.48 15.51
CA ARG A 61 -7.37 12.76 15.24
C ARG A 61 -6.86 11.94 14.06
N HIS A 62 -7.19 10.66 14.00
CA HIS A 62 -6.78 9.79 12.89
C HIS A 62 -7.41 10.22 11.56
N VAL A 63 -8.68 10.58 11.57
CA VAL A 63 -9.35 11.12 10.39
C VAL A 63 -8.68 12.42 9.92
N ARG A 64 -8.34 13.31 10.84
CA ARG A 64 -7.64 14.57 10.53
C ARG A 64 -6.27 14.31 9.89
N VAL A 65 -5.49 13.37 10.43
CA VAL A 65 -4.19 13.00 9.85
C VAL A 65 -4.35 12.52 8.42
N LEU A 66 -5.35 11.68 8.15
CA LEU A 66 -5.65 11.19 6.81
C LEU A 66 -6.08 12.32 5.86
N GLU A 67 -6.89 13.25 6.33
CA GLU A 67 -7.30 14.41 5.52
C GLU A 67 -6.12 15.34 5.21
N GLU A 68 -5.29 15.64 6.19
CA GLU A 68 -4.11 16.50 6.03
C GLU A 68 -3.07 15.87 5.10
N ALA A 69 -2.97 14.55 5.11
CA ALA A 69 -2.11 13.81 4.18
C ALA A 69 -2.68 13.74 2.77
N GLY A 70 -3.91 14.21 2.55
CA GLY A 70 -4.57 14.08 1.26
C GLY A 70 -4.96 12.65 0.90
N ALA A 71 -4.97 11.73 1.88
CA ALA A 71 -5.32 10.33 1.67
C ALA A 71 -6.83 10.10 1.57
N ILE A 72 -7.61 10.96 2.21
CA ILE A 72 -9.07 10.95 2.16
C ILE A 72 -9.60 12.35 1.91
N VAL A 73 -10.79 12.41 1.33
CA VAL A 73 -11.53 13.63 1.10
C VAL A 73 -12.84 13.58 1.87
N ARG A 74 -13.16 14.65 2.57
CA ARG A 74 -14.44 14.81 3.25
C ARG A 74 -15.41 15.53 2.36
N VAL A 75 -16.56 14.91 2.12
CA VAL A 75 -17.68 15.52 1.42
C VAL A 75 -18.77 15.84 2.45
N ILE A 76 -19.17 17.10 2.53
CA ILE A 76 -20.19 17.57 3.44
C ILE A 76 -21.50 17.68 2.65
N ASP A 77 -22.50 16.88 3.06
CA ASP A 77 -23.84 16.92 2.52
C ASP A 77 -24.81 17.24 3.67
N GLY A 78 -25.17 18.53 3.80
CA GLY A 78 -25.94 19.01 4.92
C GLY A 78 -25.24 18.77 6.26
N ARG A 79 -25.83 17.94 7.12
CA ARG A 79 -25.23 17.54 8.41
C ARG A 79 -24.40 16.25 8.34
N THR A 80 -24.39 15.61 7.18
CA THR A 80 -23.70 14.33 6.99
C THR A 80 -22.32 14.58 6.42
N HIS A 81 -21.30 14.06 7.10
CA HIS A 81 -19.93 14.07 6.62
C HIS A 81 -19.60 12.68 6.07
N ARG A 82 -19.23 12.62 4.80
CA ARG A 82 -18.81 11.39 4.12
C ARG A 82 -17.34 11.45 3.79
N LEU A 83 -16.66 10.32 3.94
CA LEU A 83 -15.26 10.17 3.61
C LEU A 83 -15.13 9.37 2.32
N ARG A 84 -14.27 9.84 1.44
CA ARG A 84 -13.89 9.13 0.22
C ARG A 84 -12.38 8.95 0.18
N LEU A 85 -11.93 7.85 -0.42
CA LEU A 85 -10.52 7.64 -0.67
C LEU A 85 -10.01 8.59 -1.75
N ALA A 86 -8.87 9.22 -1.51
CA ALA A 86 -8.14 9.95 -2.54
C ALA A 86 -7.15 9.00 -3.19
N GLU A 87 -7.30 8.74 -4.48
CA GLU A 87 -6.53 7.71 -5.18
C GLU A 87 -5.07 8.12 -5.40
N GLN A 88 -4.82 9.40 -5.70
CA GLN A 88 -3.52 9.87 -6.16
C GLN A 88 -2.35 9.57 -5.20
N PRO A 89 -2.45 9.80 -3.88
CA PRO A 89 -1.34 9.48 -2.98
C PRO A 89 -1.02 7.99 -2.95
N PHE A 90 -2.02 7.13 -3.07
CA PHE A 90 -1.84 5.68 -3.09
C PHE A 90 -1.27 5.19 -4.40
N ASP A 91 -1.64 5.79 -5.52
CA ASP A 91 -1.04 5.50 -6.82
C ASP A 91 0.46 5.86 -6.82
N ASP A 92 0.81 7.02 -6.29
CA ASP A 92 2.21 7.44 -6.16
C ASP A 92 3.01 6.48 -5.26
N ALA A 93 2.44 6.08 -4.13
CA ALA A 93 3.06 5.12 -3.23
C ALA A 93 3.22 3.74 -3.87
N ALA A 94 2.21 3.27 -4.60
CA ALA A 94 2.24 2.01 -5.32
C ALA A 94 3.32 2.02 -6.41
N ASP A 95 3.44 3.09 -7.15
CA ASP A 95 4.47 3.25 -8.18
C ASP A 95 5.88 3.20 -7.58
N TRP A 96 6.08 3.87 -6.45
CA TRP A 96 7.36 3.86 -5.75
C TRP A 96 7.72 2.46 -5.25
N ILE A 97 6.76 1.75 -4.65
CA ILE A 97 6.97 0.37 -4.18
C ILE A 97 7.27 -0.55 -5.35
N GLU A 98 6.59 -0.39 -6.48
CA GLU A 98 6.83 -1.20 -7.68
C GLU A 98 8.22 -0.95 -8.27
N GLN A 99 8.69 0.29 -8.28
CA GLN A 99 10.07 0.63 -8.67
C GLN A 99 11.09 -0.06 -7.77
N LEU A 100 10.86 -0.04 -6.45
CA LEU A 100 11.72 -0.70 -5.48
C LEU A 100 11.73 -2.22 -5.70
N ARG A 101 10.56 -2.81 -5.96
CA ARG A 101 10.42 -4.22 -6.25
C ARG A 101 11.19 -4.64 -7.51
N ARG A 102 11.13 -3.84 -8.57
CA ARG A 102 11.88 -4.08 -9.82
C ARG A 102 13.38 -4.04 -9.58
N MET A 103 13.86 -3.11 -8.76
CA MET A 103 15.28 -3.04 -8.40
C MET A 103 15.74 -4.29 -7.65
N TRP A 104 14.94 -4.77 -6.70
CA TRP A 104 15.21 -6.01 -5.98
C TRP A 104 15.16 -7.22 -6.89
N GLN A 105 14.15 -7.32 -7.75
CA GLN A 105 14.00 -8.43 -8.67
C GLN A 105 15.23 -8.58 -9.58
N ARG A 106 15.73 -7.48 -10.11
CA ARG A 106 16.97 -7.50 -10.92
C ARG A 106 18.16 -8.00 -10.14
N LYS A 107 18.30 -7.63 -8.88
CA LYS A 107 19.37 -8.12 -8.01
C LYS A 107 19.23 -9.61 -7.72
N PHE A 108 18.02 -10.08 -7.44
CA PHE A 108 17.73 -11.49 -7.24
C PHE A 108 18.02 -12.30 -8.50
N ASP A 109 17.62 -11.83 -9.66
CA ASP A 109 17.88 -12.50 -10.93
C ASP A 109 19.39 -12.66 -11.18
N VAL A 110 20.16 -11.64 -10.90
CA VAL A 110 21.64 -11.69 -11.02
C VAL A 110 22.22 -12.70 -10.03
N VAL A 111 21.77 -12.71 -8.79
CA VAL A 111 22.24 -13.65 -7.77
C VAL A 111 21.84 -15.09 -8.13
N GLU A 112 20.61 -15.32 -8.55
CA GLU A 112 20.15 -16.63 -9.02
C GLU A 112 20.98 -17.14 -10.19
N GLN A 113 21.24 -16.29 -11.16
CA GLN A 113 22.08 -16.63 -12.31
C GLN A 113 23.50 -16.99 -11.87
N PHE A 114 24.08 -16.22 -10.96
CA PHE A 114 25.38 -16.52 -10.40
C PHE A 114 25.42 -17.86 -9.67
N ILE A 115 24.41 -18.16 -8.86
CA ILE A 115 24.28 -19.44 -8.16
C ILE A 115 24.10 -20.58 -9.15
N ALA A 116 23.29 -20.42 -10.19
CA ALA A 116 23.08 -21.42 -11.23
C ALA A 116 24.39 -21.71 -11.98
N GLU A 117 25.13 -20.69 -12.38
CA GLU A 117 26.43 -20.83 -13.04
C GLU A 117 27.43 -21.54 -12.13
N ASN A 118 27.47 -21.22 -10.84
CA ASN A 118 28.36 -21.89 -9.89
C ASN A 118 27.96 -23.35 -9.64
N ARG A 119 26.66 -23.68 -9.66
CA ARG A 119 26.19 -25.06 -9.55
C ARG A 119 26.59 -25.89 -10.77
N GLU A 120 26.48 -25.33 -11.96
CA GLU A 120 26.93 -25.98 -13.19
C GLU A 120 28.44 -26.24 -13.19
N HIS A 121 29.21 -25.23 -12.73
CA HIS A 121 30.66 -25.40 -12.57
C HIS A 121 30.98 -26.46 -11.54
N ALA A 122 30.32 -26.52 -10.41
CA ALA A 122 30.53 -27.53 -9.39
C ALA A 122 30.09 -28.92 -9.86
N ALA A 123 29.04 -29.01 -10.67
CA ALA A 123 28.59 -30.28 -11.28
C ALA A 123 29.54 -30.76 -12.39
N GLY A 124 30.15 -29.82 -13.14
CA GLY A 124 31.15 -30.12 -14.17
C GLY A 124 32.55 -30.46 -13.63
N ALA A 125 32.84 -30.09 -12.40
CA ALA A 125 34.10 -30.36 -11.71
C ALA A 125 34.01 -31.59 -10.81
N ARG A 126 33.35 -32.66 -11.23
CA ARG A 126 33.47 -33.95 -10.54
C ARG A 126 34.94 -34.39 -10.68
N PRO A 127 35.63 -34.60 -9.57
CA PRO A 127 36.90 -35.27 -9.67
C PRO A 127 36.65 -36.64 -10.30
N ASP A 128 37.30 -36.89 -11.41
CA ASP A 128 37.41 -38.24 -11.91
C ASP A 128 37.86 -39.12 -10.73
N ARG A 129 36.94 -39.91 -10.22
CA ARG A 129 37.34 -41.05 -9.44
C ARG A 129 38.02 -41.98 -10.43
N GLU A 130 39.29 -41.77 -10.64
CA GLU A 130 40.13 -42.86 -11.10
C GLU A 130 39.94 -44.00 -10.12
N GLY A 131 39.11 -44.96 -10.50
CA GLY A 131 39.10 -46.21 -9.87
C GLY A 131 40.47 -46.81 -10.05
N SER A 132 41.33 -46.63 -9.10
CA SER A 132 42.47 -47.53 -8.97
C SER A 132 41.92 -48.87 -8.55
N ALA A 133 42.06 -49.78 -9.40
CA ALA A 133 41.87 -51.20 -9.14
C ALA A 133 42.68 -51.67 -7.93
#